data_c8ad96288093d13dd2baaa45a12ef32b
#
_entry.id   c8ad96288093d13dd2baaa45a12ef32b
#
_cell.length_a   1.000
_cell.length_b   1.000
_cell.length_c   1.000
_cell.angle_alpha   90.00
_cell.angle_beta   90.00
_cell.angle_gamma   90.00
#
_symmetry.space_group_name_H-M   'P 1'
#
loop_
_entity.id
_entity.type
_entity.pdbx_description
1 polymer ?
#
loop_
_entity_poly.entity_id
_entity_poly.type
_entity_poly.pdbx_seq_one_letter_code
_entity_poly.pdbx_strand_id
1 'polypeptide(L)'
;AQDGKNLKILHDGNAHFITLTKQQVIGNTESIIVQYEGNPKEAIRAPWDGGFSWKKDANGKHFIATSCQGLGASVWWPCKDHMYDEVESMRISVTVPSNLMDVSNGRLESIENHGETTTYNWFVNNPINNYG
;
A
#
# COMPACT_ATOMS: atom_id res chain seq x y z
N ALA A 1 6.46 1.88 -14.61
CA ALA A 1 6.97 2.76 -15.67
C ALA A 1 7.82 3.88 -15.08
N GLN A 2 8.72 4.44 -15.87
CA GLN A 2 9.49 5.65 -15.58
C GLN A 2 9.54 6.49 -16.85
N ASP A 3 9.31 7.80 -16.74
CA ASP A 3 9.29 8.74 -17.90
C ASP A 3 8.42 8.25 -19.06
N GLY A 4 7.27 7.65 -18.78
CA GLY A 4 6.35 7.09 -19.76
C GLY A 4 6.79 5.79 -20.43
N LYS A 5 7.92 5.21 -20.03
CA LYS A 5 8.45 3.95 -20.57
C LYS A 5 8.23 2.79 -19.60
N ASN A 6 7.86 1.64 -20.13
CA ASN A 6 7.80 0.42 -19.34
C ASN A 6 9.22 -0.01 -18.95
N LEU A 7 9.38 -0.39 -17.67
CA LEU A 7 10.65 -0.85 -17.14
C LEU A 7 10.74 -2.38 -17.20
N LYS A 8 11.95 -2.89 -17.35
CA LYS A 8 12.22 -4.31 -17.21
C LYS A 8 12.18 -4.68 -15.74
N ILE A 9 11.43 -5.73 -15.42
CA ILE A 9 11.32 -6.30 -14.08
C ILE A 9 11.84 -7.72 -14.12
N LEU A 10 12.72 -8.06 -13.20
CA LEU A 10 13.17 -9.42 -12.92
C LEU A 10 12.62 -9.83 -11.57
N HIS A 11 11.99 -10.99 -11.49
CA HIS A 11 11.48 -11.57 -10.26
C HIS A 11 12.46 -12.61 -9.73
N ASP A 12 12.72 -12.55 -8.42
CA ASP A 12 13.47 -13.56 -7.69
C ASP A 12 12.76 -13.80 -6.34
N GLY A 13 11.99 -14.87 -6.26
CA GLY A 13 11.09 -15.09 -5.14
C GLY A 13 10.09 -13.93 -4.97
N ASN A 14 10.11 -13.29 -3.80
CA ASN A 14 9.28 -12.12 -3.50
C ASN A 14 9.97 -10.78 -3.85
N ALA A 15 11.19 -10.81 -4.36
CA ALA A 15 11.91 -9.61 -4.74
C ALA A 15 11.67 -9.25 -6.21
N HIS A 16 11.54 -7.95 -6.47
CA HIS A 16 11.32 -7.39 -7.80
C HIS A 16 12.46 -6.44 -8.13
N PHE A 17 13.35 -6.84 -9.05
CA PHE A 17 14.45 -6.00 -9.50
C PHE A 17 14.01 -5.19 -10.71
N ILE A 18 13.98 -3.87 -10.56
CA ILE A 18 13.52 -2.94 -11.58
C ILE A 18 14.72 -2.25 -12.22
N THR A 19 14.90 -2.42 -13.54
CA THR A 19 15.94 -1.71 -14.28
C THR A 19 15.44 -0.32 -14.67
N LEU A 20 16.04 0.73 -14.10
CA LEU A 20 15.69 2.10 -14.39
C LEU A 20 16.16 2.52 -15.80
N THR A 21 15.53 3.55 -16.38
CA THR A 21 15.88 4.09 -17.71
C THR A 21 17.23 4.78 -17.73
N LYS A 22 17.71 5.24 -16.57
CA LYS A 22 19.00 5.91 -16.40
C LYS A 22 19.59 5.60 -15.02
N GLN A 23 20.88 5.77 -14.88
CA GLN A 23 21.55 5.64 -13.60
C GLN A 23 21.08 6.76 -12.64
N GLN A 24 20.78 6.39 -11.41
CA GLN A 24 20.50 7.35 -10.34
C GLN A 24 21.75 8.19 -10.01
N VAL A 25 21.54 9.47 -9.81
CA VAL A 25 22.59 10.43 -9.41
C VAL A 25 22.25 10.94 -8.00
N ILE A 26 23.22 10.99 -7.14
CA ILE A 26 23.08 11.50 -5.75
C ILE A 26 22.54 12.93 -5.80
N GLY A 27 21.51 13.18 -4.99
CA GLY A 27 20.85 14.50 -4.91
C GLY A 27 19.69 14.68 -5.90
N ASN A 28 19.50 13.77 -6.85
CA ASN A 28 18.36 13.79 -7.76
C ASN A 28 17.21 12.91 -7.26
N THR A 29 16.00 13.40 -7.44
CA THR A 29 14.78 12.62 -7.18
C THR A 29 14.30 12.01 -8.49
N GLU A 30 14.01 10.72 -8.47
CA GLU A 30 13.44 9.98 -9.58
C GLU A 30 12.10 9.37 -9.17
N SER A 31 11.18 9.25 -10.12
CA SER A 31 9.86 8.68 -9.88
C SER A 31 9.65 7.44 -10.72
N ILE A 32 9.04 6.43 -10.12
CA ILE A 32 8.56 5.24 -10.82
C ILE A 32 7.07 5.04 -10.53
N ILE A 33 6.36 4.49 -11.50
CA ILE A 33 4.97 4.09 -11.37
C ILE A 33 4.92 2.56 -11.39
N VAL A 34 4.34 1.98 -10.36
CA VAL A 34 4.10 0.55 -10.26
C VAL A 34 2.59 0.31 -10.32
N GLN A 35 2.14 -0.51 -11.26
CA GLN A 35 0.78 -1.01 -11.32
C GLN A 35 0.81 -2.47 -10.89
N TYR A 36 -0.05 -2.84 -9.97
CA TYR A 36 -0.13 -4.20 -9.44
C TYR A 36 -1.58 -4.56 -9.14
N GLU A 37 -1.87 -5.84 -9.19
CA GLU A 37 -3.15 -6.43 -8.83
C GLU A 37 -2.92 -7.82 -8.26
N GLY A 38 -3.89 -8.37 -7.55
CA GLY A 38 -3.82 -9.72 -7.04
C GLY A 38 -4.71 -9.93 -5.81
N ASN A 39 -4.60 -11.12 -5.26
CA ASN A 39 -5.23 -11.48 -4.01
C ASN A 39 -4.19 -11.37 -2.89
N PRO A 40 -4.34 -10.43 -1.96
CA PRO A 40 -3.41 -10.28 -0.86
C PRO A 40 -3.45 -11.52 0.05
N LYS A 41 -2.30 -11.82 0.66
CA LYS A 41 -2.21 -12.90 1.63
C LYS A 41 -3.23 -12.70 2.76
N GLU A 42 -3.97 -13.74 3.11
CA GLU A 42 -4.85 -13.72 4.27
C GLU A 42 -4.06 -13.99 5.56
N ALA A 43 -4.33 -13.20 6.60
CA ALA A 43 -3.77 -13.41 7.93
C ALA A 43 -4.48 -14.60 8.61
N ILE A 44 -3.71 -15.53 9.16
CA ILE A 44 -4.24 -16.72 9.84
C ILE A 44 -4.62 -16.39 11.29
N ARG A 45 -3.80 -15.59 11.95
CA ARG A 45 -3.96 -15.18 13.36
C ARG A 45 -3.76 -13.67 13.53
N ALA A 46 -4.54 -12.88 12.79
CA ALA A 46 -4.47 -11.41 12.90
C ALA A 46 -4.70 -10.95 14.35
N PRO A 47 -4.00 -9.89 14.81
CA PRO A 47 -3.03 -9.06 14.09
C PRO A 47 -1.58 -9.58 14.21
N TRP A 48 -1.37 -10.79 14.73
CA TRP A 48 -0.05 -11.34 15.10
C TRP A 48 0.74 -11.91 13.92
N ASP A 49 0.10 -12.06 12.77
CA ASP A 49 0.73 -12.42 11.51
C ASP A 49 0.32 -11.43 10.41
N GLY A 50 1.22 -11.21 9.45
CA GLY A 50 0.96 -10.29 8.34
C GLY A 50 -0.06 -10.83 7.35
N GLY A 51 -0.89 -9.95 6.83
CA GLY A 51 -1.90 -10.27 5.82
C GLY A 51 -3.17 -9.46 5.97
N PHE A 52 -4.18 -9.83 5.18
CA PHE A 52 -5.52 -9.26 5.23
C PHE A 52 -6.44 -10.08 6.11
N SER A 53 -7.30 -9.41 6.85
CA SER A 53 -8.42 -10.02 7.56
C SER A 53 -9.72 -9.69 6.84
N TRP A 54 -10.44 -10.72 6.43
CA TRP A 54 -11.76 -10.61 5.81
C TRP A 54 -12.80 -11.14 6.80
N LYS A 55 -13.32 -10.26 7.66
CA LYS A 55 -14.25 -10.61 8.72
C LYS A 55 -15.57 -9.87 8.55
N LYS A 56 -16.53 -10.18 9.40
CA LYS A 56 -17.76 -9.42 9.57
C LYS A 56 -17.88 -8.99 11.03
N ASP A 57 -18.46 -7.81 11.24
CA ASP A 57 -18.82 -7.32 12.56
C ASP A 57 -20.04 -8.06 13.13
N ALA A 58 -20.44 -7.70 14.35
CA ALA A 58 -21.61 -8.28 15.03
C ALA A 58 -22.94 -8.03 14.28
N ASN A 59 -22.99 -7.05 13.37
CA ASN A 59 -24.14 -6.73 12.54
C ASN A 59 -24.07 -7.36 11.14
N GLY A 60 -23.08 -8.20 10.90
CA GLY A 60 -22.85 -8.85 9.61
C GLY A 60 -22.23 -7.96 8.53
N LYS A 61 -21.79 -6.74 8.87
CA LYS A 61 -21.08 -5.85 7.94
C LYS A 61 -19.64 -6.27 7.76
N HIS A 62 -19.11 -6.06 6.58
CA HIS A 62 -17.71 -6.38 6.30
C HIS A 62 -16.76 -5.54 7.16
N PHE A 63 -15.79 -6.22 7.74
CA PHE A 63 -14.63 -5.66 8.43
C PHE A 63 -13.38 -6.20 7.76
N ILE A 64 -12.65 -5.32 7.08
CA ILE A 64 -11.45 -5.65 6.31
C ILE A 64 -10.30 -4.87 6.93
N ALA A 65 -9.23 -5.55 7.29
CA ALA A 65 -8.08 -4.91 7.91
C ALA A 65 -6.78 -5.49 7.39
N THR A 66 -5.76 -4.66 7.33
CA THR A 66 -4.38 -5.07 7.03
C THR A 66 -3.62 -5.29 8.33
N SER A 67 -2.66 -6.20 8.31
CA SER A 67 -1.69 -6.42 9.36
C SER A 67 -0.31 -6.55 8.73
N CYS A 68 0.65 -5.76 9.19
CA CYS A 68 2.02 -5.79 8.69
C CYS A 68 2.99 -6.54 9.64
N GLN A 69 2.49 -7.15 10.70
CA GLN A 69 3.28 -7.86 11.69
C GLN A 69 4.20 -8.91 11.06
N GLY A 70 5.48 -8.81 11.31
CA GLY A 70 6.53 -9.73 10.87
C GLY A 70 6.87 -9.69 9.38
N LEU A 71 5.91 -9.40 8.51
CA LEU A 71 6.09 -9.40 7.05
C LEU A 71 6.27 -8.00 6.45
N GLY A 72 5.89 -6.96 7.18
CA GLY A 72 5.88 -5.59 6.66
C GLY A 72 4.76 -5.32 5.67
N ALA A 73 4.68 -4.08 5.19
CA ALA A 73 3.67 -3.63 4.24
C ALA A 73 3.77 -4.31 2.87
N SER A 74 4.90 -4.93 2.54
CA SER A 74 5.11 -5.71 1.31
C SER A 74 4.16 -6.91 1.19
N VAL A 75 3.47 -7.27 2.28
CA VAL A 75 2.43 -8.31 2.28
C VAL A 75 1.24 -7.97 1.40
N TRP A 76 1.01 -6.69 1.10
CA TRP A 76 -0.15 -6.26 0.33
C TRP A 76 0.14 -5.20 -0.76
N TRP A 77 1.28 -4.50 -0.70
CA TRP A 77 1.67 -3.57 -1.76
C TRP A 77 3.17 -3.59 -1.99
N PRO A 78 3.65 -3.34 -3.23
CA PRO A 78 5.07 -3.34 -3.54
C PRO A 78 5.75 -2.11 -2.92
N CYS A 79 6.60 -2.34 -1.94
CA CYS A 79 7.39 -1.32 -1.28
C CYS A 79 8.82 -1.80 -1.03
N LYS A 80 9.70 -0.90 -0.58
CA LYS A 80 11.00 -1.28 -0.06
C LYS A 80 10.80 -1.92 1.31
N ASP A 81 11.15 -3.20 1.42
CA ASP A 81 10.90 -4.00 2.62
C ASP A 81 12.07 -3.87 3.61
N HIS A 82 12.18 -2.70 4.22
CA HIS A 82 13.23 -2.38 5.19
C HIS A 82 12.71 -1.42 6.26
N MET A 83 12.76 -1.80 7.53
CA MET A 83 12.18 -1.05 8.64
C MET A 83 12.81 0.33 8.90
N TYR A 84 14.08 0.52 8.52
CA TYR A 84 14.77 1.79 8.72
C TYR A 84 14.69 2.74 7.53
N ASP A 85 14.00 2.34 6.46
CA ASP A 85 13.83 3.17 5.28
C ASP A 85 12.42 3.74 5.24
N GLU A 86 12.23 4.76 6.03
CA GLU A 86 10.95 5.45 6.21
C GLU A 86 10.75 6.48 5.10
N VAL A 87 9.56 6.51 4.52
CA VAL A 87 9.18 7.55 3.56
C VAL A 87 8.91 8.86 4.31
N GLU A 88 9.33 9.98 3.76
CA GLU A 88 9.11 11.31 4.35
C GLU A 88 7.63 11.67 4.45
N SER A 89 6.86 11.27 3.45
CA SER A 89 5.40 11.45 3.42
C SER A 89 4.75 10.43 2.49
N MET A 90 3.45 10.21 2.69
CA MET A 90 2.67 9.29 1.85
C MET A 90 1.27 9.85 1.61
N ARG A 91 0.80 9.77 0.37
CA ARG A 91 -0.63 9.91 0.03
C ARG A 91 -1.22 8.54 -0.20
N ILE A 92 -2.33 8.27 0.47
CA ILE A 92 -3.05 7.00 0.40
C ILE A 92 -4.46 7.31 -0.07
N SER A 93 -4.83 6.76 -1.23
CA SER A 93 -6.19 6.89 -1.76
C SER A 93 -6.79 5.50 -1.88
N VAL A 94 -7.85 5.25 -1.12
CA VAL A 94 -8.52 3.95 -1.10
C VAL A 94 -9.95 4.10 -1.59
N THR A 95 -10.29 3.37 -2.64
CA THR A 95 -11.65 3.32 -3.18
C THR A 95 -12.32 2.04 -2.75
N VAL A 96 -13.44 2.18 -2.07
CA VAL A 96 -14.23 1.07 -1.53
C VAL A 96 -15.70 1.19 -1.98
N PRO A 97 -16.48 0.09 -1.93
CA PRO A 97 -17.94 0.19 -2.07
C PRO A 97 -18.53 1.21 -1.09
N SER A 98 -19.50 2.02 -1.53
CA SER A 98 -20.03 3.14 -0.76
C SER A 98 -20.73 2.76 0.56
N ASN A 99 -20.98 1.48 0.81
CA ASN A 99 -21.46 0.96 2.09
C ASN A 99 -20.33 0.66 3.09
N LEU A 100 -19.08 0.89 2.71
CA LEU A 100 -17.89 0.76 3.55
C LEU A 100 -17.27 2.12 3.81
N MET A 101 -16.53 2.22 4.90
CA MET A 101 -15.70 3.37 5.23
C MET A 101 -14.26 2.90 5.31
N ASP A 102 -13.35 3.64 4.66
CA ASP A 102 -11.93 3.42 4.81
C ASP A 102 -11.35 4.24 5.97
N VAL A 103 -10.45 3.63 6.72
CA VAL A 103 -9.65 4.26 7.77
C VAL A 103 -8.18 3.89 7.54
N SER A 104 -7.34 4.88 7.40
CA SER A 104 -5.93 4.70 7.10
C SER A 104 -5.04 5.57 7.98
N ASN A 105 -3.74 5.42 7.83
CA ASN A 105 -2.76 6.26 8.50
C ASN A 105 -2.85 7.70 8.01
N GLY A 106 -2.47 8.65 8.87
CA GLY A 106 -2.41 10.06 8.53
C GLY A 106 -3.69 10.83 8.82
N ARG A 107 -3.90 11.91 8.09
CA ARG A 107 -5.08 12.77 8.18
C ARG A 107 -5.95 12.59 6.95
N LEU A 108 -7.24 12.41 7.14
CA LEU A 108 -8.21 12.43 6.04
C LEU A 108 -8.26 13.83 5.43
N GLU A 109 -7.93 13.96 4.15
CA GLU A 109 -7.95 15.22 3.40
C GLU A 109 -9.27 15.42 2.65
N SER A 110 -9.77 14.38 2.00
CA SER A 110 -11.03 14.45 1.25
C SER A 110 -11.74 13.10 1.14
N ILE A 111 -13.04 13.17 0.88
CA ILE A 111 -13.90 12.03 0.57
C ILE A 111 -14.61 12.35 -0.76
N GLU A 112 -14.52 11.44 -1.72
CA GLU A 112 -15.11 11.58 -3.04
C GLU A 112 -16.12 10.46 -3.29
N ASN A 113 -17.39 10.81 -3.43
CA ASN A 113 -18.47 9.86 -3.68
C ASN A 113 -18.68 9.71 -5.20
N HIS A 114 -18.61 8.49 -5.70
CA HIS A 114 -18.81 8.14 -7.11
C HIS A 114 -20.09 7.31 -7.34
N GLY A 115 -21.02 7.33 -6.39
CA GLY A 115 -22.25 6.55 -6.41
C GLY A 115 -22.05 5.17 -5.76
N GLU A 116 -21.67 4.16 -6.51
CA GLU A 116 -21.46 2.81 -5.98
C GLU A 116 -20.17 2.65 -5.20
N THR A 117 -19.21 3.55 -5.39
CA THR A 117 -17.92 3.56 -4.69
C THR A 117 -17.64 4.92 -4.07
N THR A 118 -16.79 4.93 -3.05
CA THR A 118 -16.30 6.13 -2.38
C THR A 118 -14.79 6.05 -2.23
N THR A 119 -14.09 7.13 -2.59
CA THR A 119 -12.64 7.25 -2.42
C THR A 119 -12.35 8.10 -1.19
N TYR A 120 -11.50 7.59 -0.32
CA TYR A 120 -10.96 8.27 0.85
C TYR A 120 -9.51 8.62 0.60
N ASN A 121 -9.15 9.91 0.71
CA ASN A 121 -7.81 10.42 0.47
C ASN A 121 -7.16 10.83 1.79
N TRP A 122 -6.08 10.17 2.14
CA TRP A 122 -5.32 10.36 3.37
C TRP A 122 -3.93 10.92 3.06
N PHE A 123 -3.38 11.69 3.99
CA PHE A 123 -2.02 12.19 3.91
C PHE A 123 -1.28 11.96 5.22
N VAL A 124 -0.15 11.28 5.10
CA VAL A 124 0.83 11.04 6.16
C VAL A 124 1.99 11.98 5.94
N ASN A 125 2.25 12.87 6.89
CA ASN A 125 3.35 13.85 6.82
C ASN A 125 4.48 13.57 7.82
N ASN A 126 4.39 12.48 8.55
CA ASN A 126 5.47 11.98 9.41
C ASN A 126 6.06 10.71 8.79
N PRO A 127 7.37 10.49 8.90
CA PRO A 127 7.95 9.25 8.43
C PRO A 127 7.28 8.04 9.05
N ILE A 128 6.93 7.06 8.22
CA ILE A 128 6.41 5.76 8.65
C ILE A 128 7.22 4.65 7.99
N ASN A 129 7.45 3.59 8.73
CA ASN A 129 8.13 2.41 8.21
C ASN A 129 7.15 1.39 7.63
N ASN A 130 7.68 0.27 7.14
CA ASN A 130 6.87 -0.79 6.53
C ASN A 130 6.07 -1.64 7.53
N TYR A 131 6.16 -1.35 8.83
CA TYR A 131 5.36 -1.99 9.87
C TYR A 131 4.08 -1.19 10.21
N GLY A 132 4.16 0.14 10.09
CA GLY A 132 3.09 1.08 10.45
C GLY A 132 1.91 1.17 9.49
#